data_b123b6aed9519ee7ee61859c7c28ac59
#
_entry.id   b123b6aed9519ee7ee61859c7c28ac59
#
_cell.length_a   1.000
_cell.length_b   1.000
_cell.length_c   1.000
_cell.angle_alpha   90.00
_cell.angle_beta   90.00
_cell.angle_gamma   90.00
#
_symmetry.space_group_name_H-M   'P 1'
#
loop_
_entity.id
_entity.type
_entity.pdbx_description
1 polymer ?
#
loop_
_entity_poly.entity_id
_entity_poly.type
_entity_poly.pdbx_seq_one_letter_code
_entity_poly.pdbx_strand_id
1 'polypeptide(L)'
;VPLNTRLQTDLLAAPKAALWPGLAGLLPFIAGALARWFLPAAASDWAASALLAYGAVILTFVGAIHWGLALGLVHARDTDGESASIVFGYAWSVVPALVGWVALLLPATLGLALLALGFLVQLFIDARLAAVHRLPAWYLGLRLLLTSVVVACLLVALPA
;
A
#
# COMPACT_ATOMS: atom_id res chain seq x y z
N VAL A 1 -19.69 11.24 16.54
CA VAL A 1 -19.59 11.60 15.09
C VAL A 1 -19.49 10.29 14.32
N PRO A 2 -20.36 10.01 13.33
CA PRO A 2 -20.30 8.78 12.57
C PRO A 2 -18.96 8.65 11.84
N LEU A 3 -18.48 7.40 11.72
CA LEU A 3 -17.17 7.07 11.16
C LEU A 3 -16.94 7.69 9.76
N ASN A 4 -18.01 7.75 8.97
CA ASN A 4 -17.99 8.30 7.61
C ASN A 4 -17.69 9.81 7.57
N THR A 5 -18.17 10.58 8.55
CA THR A 5 -17.92 12.02 8.63
C THR A 5 -16.48 12.32 9.05
N ARG A 6 -15.89 11.49 9.92
CA ARG A 6 -14.48 11.62 10.31
C ARG A 6 -13.55 11.35 9.14
N LEU A 7 -13.78 10.26 8.39
CA LEU A 7 -12.98 9.94 7.21
C LEU A 7 -13.04 11.04 6.15
N GLN A 8 -14.22 11.63 5.93
CA GLN A 8 -14.36 12.74 4.99
C GLN A 8 -13.59 13.99 5.43
N THR A 9 -13.68 14.38 6.70
CA THR A 9 -12.92 15.52 7.23
C THR A 9 -11.42 15.29 7.19
N ASP A 10 -10.96 14.08 7.49
CA ASP A 10 -9.54 13.73 7.45
C ASP A 10 -8.99 13.76 6.00
N LEU A 11 -9.74 13.23 5.03
CA LEU A 11 -9.35 13.27 3.62
C LEU A 11 -9.31 14.69 3.06
N LEU A 12 -10.25 15.57 3.44
CA LEU A 12 -10.25 16.96 3.04
C LEU A 12 -9.08 17.76 3.64
N ALA A 13 -8.53 17.31 4.77
CA ALA A 13 -7.35 17.89 5.39
C ALA A 13 -6.03 17.39 4.76
N ALA A 14 -6.08 16.39 3.86
CA ALA A 14 -4.87 15.87 3.21
C ALA A 14 -4.27 16.92 2.25
N PRO A 15 -2.93 17.13 2.29
CA PRO A 15 -2.28 18.00 1.33
C PRO A 15 -2.53 17.53 -0.11
N LYS A 16 -2.89 18.44 -1.01
CA LYS A 16 -3.15 18.11 -2.42
C LYS A 16 -1.96 17.38 -3.06
N ALA A 17 -0.74 17.72 -2.66
CA ALA A 17 0.50 17.10 -3.11
C ALA A 17 0.61 15.61 -2.72
N ALA A 18 -0.06 15.15 -1.67
CA ALA A 18 -0.14 13.75 -1.27
C ALA A 18 -1.37 13.06 -1.87
N LEU A 19 -2.52 13.77 -1.91
CA LEU A 19 -3.79 13.24 -2.35
C LEU A 19 -3.78 12.87 -3.84
N TRP A 20 -3.36 13.78 -4.72
CA TRP A 20 -3.42 13.57 -6.17
C TRP A 20 -2.55 12.43 -6.67
N PRO A 21 -1.25 12.30 -6.30
CA PRO A 21 -0.46 11.14 -6.68
C PRO A 21 -1.02 9.83 -6.12
N GLY A 22 -1.54 9.85 -4.88
CA GLY A 22 -2.19 8.68 -4.29
C GLY A 22 -3.39 8.20 -5.10
N LEU A 23 -4.31 9.10 -5.46
CA LEU A 23 -5.48 8.78 -6.28
C LEU A 23 -5.08 8.38 -7.71
N ALA A 24 -4.13 9.07 -8.34
CA ALA A 24 -3.62 8.71 -9.65
C ALA A 24 -3.00 7.30 -9.67
N GLY A 25 -2.34 6.91 -8.58
CA GLY A 25 -1.80 5.55 -8.40
C GLY A 25 -2.86 4.44 -8.38
N LEU A 26 -4.15 4.75 -8.20
CA LEU A 26 -5.24 3.78 -8.29
C LEU A 26 -5.62 3.46 -9.75
N LEU A 27 -5.34 4.34 -10.70
CA LEU A 27 -5.76 4.18 -12.10
C LEU A 27 -5.26 2.86 -12.72
N PRO A 28 -3.97 2.48 -12.58
CA PRO A 28 -3.50 1.19 -13.12
C PRO A 28 -4.17 -0.01 -12.44
N PHE A 29 -4.49 0.06 -11.14
CA PHE A 29 -5.22 -1.01 -10.45
C PHE A 29 -6.62 -1.19 -11.01
N ILE A 30 -7.36 -0.10 -11.17
CA ILE A 30 -8.72 -0.12 -11.72
C ILE A 30 -8.68 -0.60 -13.17
N ALA A 31 -7.77 -0.06 -13.98
CA ALA A 31 -7.63 -0.45 -15.39
C ALA A 31 -7.28 -1.93 -15.54
N GLY A 32 -6.32 -2.43 -14.75
CA GLY A 32 -5.92 -3.85 -14.78
C GLY A 32 -7.03 -4.78 -14.33
N ALA A 33 -7.76 -4.42 -13.25
CA ALA A 33 -8.90 -5.20 -12.79
C ALA A 33 -10.03 -5.26 -13.82
N LEU A 34 -10.37 -4.15 -14.47
CA LEU A 34 -11.38 -4.11 -15.55
C LEU A 34 -10.90 -4.88 -16.77
N ALA A 35 -9.63 -4.71 -17.17
CA ALA A 35 -9.06 -5.41 -18.31
C ALA A 35 -9.11 -6.93 -18.14
N ARG A 36 -8.93 -7.43 -16.92
CA ARG A 36 -9.03 -8.86 -16.59
C ARG A 36 -10.38 -9.47 -16.97
N TRP A 37 -11.48 -8.70 -16.87
CA TRP A 37 -12.83 -9.18 -17.13
C TRP A 37 -13.37 -8.89 -18.54
N PHE A 38 -12.92 -7.80 -19.15
CA PHE A 38 -13.51 -7.31 -20.40
C PHE A 38 -12.65 -7.59 -21.63
N LEU A 39 -11.40 -8.03 -21.48
CA LEU A 39 -10.52 -8.31 -22.61
C LEU A 39 -10.52 -9.81 -22.96
N PRO A 40 -10.18 -10.17 -24.23
CA PRO A 40 -9.95 -11.55 -24.64
C PRO A 40 -8.84 -12.21 -23.80
N ALA A 41 -8.86 -13.56 -23.71
CA ALA A 41 -8.03 -14.34 -22.78
C ALA A 41 -6.54 -13.93 -22.77
N ALA A 42 -5.89 -13.83 -23.92
CA ALA A 42 -4.47 -13.46 -24.00
C ALA A 42 -4.19 -12.07 -23.44
N ALA A 43 -5.04 -11.09 -23.71
CA ALA A 43 -4.92 -9.73 -23.19
C ALA A 43 -5.28 -9.65 -21.70
N SER A 44 -6.23 -10.46 -21.26
CA SER A 44 -6.63 -10.63 -19.87
C SER A 44 -5.47 -11.19 -19.02
N ASP A 45 -4.74 -12.19 -19.51
CA ASP A 45 -3.59 -12.77 -18.82
C ASP A 45 -2.41 -11.78 -18.73
N TRP A 46 -2.21 -11.01 -19.80
CA TRP A 46 -1.25 -9.91 -19.77
C TRP A 46 -1.65 -8.84 -18.73
N ALA A 47 -2.93 -8.46 -18.68
CA ALA A 47 -3.44 -7.50 -17.70
C ALA A 47 -3.27 -7.99 -16.25
N ALA A 48 -3.49 -9.29 -15.98
CA ALA A 48 -3.23 -9.88 -14.67
C ALA A 48 -1.73 -9.78 -14.30
N SER A 49 -0.84 -10.08 -15.23
CA SER A 49 0.62 -9.98 -15.03
C SER A 49 1.08 -8.53 -14.81
N ALA A 50 0.52 -7.59 -15.58
CA ALA A 50 0.80 -6.17 -15.42
C ALA A 50 0.30 -5.64 -14.07
N LEU A 51 -0.90 -6.05 -13.65
CA LEU A 51 -1.49 -5.70 -12.36
C LEU A 51 -0.65 -6.25 -11.19
N LEU A 52 -0.19 -7.50 -11.32
CA LEU A 52 0.71 -8.14 -10.35
C LEU A 52 2.04 -7.37 -10.23
N ALA A 53 2.67 -7.04 -11.36
CA ALA A 53 3.92 -6.29 -11.38
C ALA A 53 3.76 -4.90 -10.77
N TYR A 54 2.70 -4.17 -11.15
CA TYR A 54 2.41 -2.85 -10.60
C TYR A 54 2.11 -2.92 -9.10
N GLY A 55 1.32 -3.90 -8.66
CA GLY A 55 1.02 -4.13 -7.25
C GLY A 55 2.27 -4.37 -6.41
N ALA A 56 3.24 -5.16 -6.92
CA ALA A 56 4.52 -5.40 -6.25
C ALA A 56 5.34 -4.10 -6.10
N VAL A 57 5.39 -3.26 -7.15
CA VAL A 57 6.07 -1.96 -7.11
C VAL A 57 5.42 -1.04 -6.08
N ILE A 58 4.09 -0.93 -6.07
CA ILE A 58 3.39 -0.05 -5.13
C ILE A 58 3.51 -0.57 -3.69
N LEU A 59 3.44 -1.87 -3.46
CA LEU A 59 3.65 -2.44 -2.12
C LEU A 59 5.05 -2.11 -1.59
N THR A 60 6.08 -2.24 -2.45
CA THR A 60 7.46 -1.86 -2.14
C THR A 60 7.57 -0.37 -1.80
N PHE A 61 6.99 0.49 -2.63
CA PHE A 61 6.99 1.95 -2.41
C PHE A 61 6.37 2.32 -1.06
N VAL A 62 5.24 1.71 -0.72
CA VAL A 62 4.55 1.97 0.54
C VAL A 62 5.38 1.48 1.73
N GLY A 63 6.01 0.32 1.63
CA GLY A 63 6.93 -0.19 2.64
C GLY A 63 8.10 0.74 2.92
N ALA A 64 8.65 1.37 1.88
CA ALA A 64 9.78 2.28 1.98
C ALA A 64 9.49 3.55 2.82
N ILE A 65 8.24 3.91 3.04
CA ILE A 65 7.84 5.01 3.93
C ILE A 65 8.39 4.80 5.34
N HIS A 66 8.45 3.57 5.83
CA HIS A 66 8.99 3.23 7.15
C HIS A 66 10.48 3.55 7.28
N TRP A 67 11.24 3.38 6.19
CA TRP A 67 12.64 3.81 6.14
C TRP A 67 12.78 5.33 6.34
N GLY A 68 11.98 6.10 5.60
CA GLY A 68 11.98 7.56 5.72
C GLY A 68 11.58 8.05 7.11
N LEU A 69 10.58 7.40 7.74
CA LEU A 69 10.16 7.71 9.10
C LEU A 69 11.26 7.37 10.13
N ALA A 70 11.93 6.22 9.98
CA ALA A 70 13.04 5.84 10.84
C ALA A 70 14.20 6.85 10.75
N LEU A 71 14.58 7.28 9.55
CA LEU A 71 15.57 8.34 9.33
C LEU A 71 15.17 9.65 10.02
N GLY A 72 13.91 10.05 9.87
CA GLY A 72 13.40 11.25 10.54
C GLY A 72 13.47 11.17 12.07
N LEU A 73 13.22 10.00 12.64
CA LEU A 73 13.31 9.78 14.09
C LEU A 73 14.75 9.80 14.60
N VAL A 74 15.71 9.25 13.86
CA VAL A 74 17.14 9.36 14.17
C VAL A 74 17.55 10.82 14.25
N HIS A 75 17.22 11.60 13.20
CA HIS A 75 17.58 13.01 13.12
C HIS A 75 16.91 13.85 14.22
N ALA A 76 15.61 13.61 14.50
CA ALA A 76 14.86 14.40 15.48
C ALA A 76 15.26 14.13 16.95
N ARG A 77 15.82 12.95 17.25
CA ARG A 77 16.19 12.54 18.61
C ARG A 77 17.66 12.65 18.91
N ASP A 78 18.47 12.97 17.92
CA ASP A 78 19.94 12.98 18.03
C ASP A 78 20.46 11.68 18.68
N THR A 79 19.97 10.54 18.21
CA THR A 79 20.27 9.20 18.73
C THR A 79 21.06 8.40 17.72
N ASP A 80 21.82 7.42 18.18
CA ASP A 80 22.62 6.51 17.34
C ASP A 80 21.79 5.53 16.47
N GLY A 81 20.47 5.71 16.43
CA GLY A 81 19.59 4.88 15.59
C GLY A 81 19.28 3.48 16.16
N GLU A 82 19.72 3.17 17.37
CA GLU A 82 19.60 1.84 17.97
C GLU A 82 18.31 1.60 18.79
N SER A 83 17.39 2.57 18.84
CA SER A 83 16.12 2.31 19.54
C SER A 83 15.30 1.25 18.80
N ALA A 84 14.62 0.36 19.54
CA ALA A 84 13.85 -0.74 18.98
C ALA A 84 12.82 -0.30 17.91
N SER A 85 12.24 0.89 18.05
CA SER A 85 11.28 1.45 17.07
C SER A 85 11.95 1.85 15.76
N ILE A 86 13.18 2.36 15.81
CA ILE A 86 13.97 2.76 14.64
C ILE A 86 14.44 1.51 13.90
N VAL A 87 15.01 0.54 14.63
CA VAL A 87 15.45 -0.75 14.08
C VAL A 87 14.27 -1.49 13.41
N PHE A 88 13.10 -1.50 14.06
CA PHE A 88 11.90 -2.07 13.47
C PHE A 88 11.49 -1.34 12.17
N GLY A 89 11.55 -0.01 12.13
CA GLY A 89 11.22 0.77 10.95
C GLY A 89 12.10 0.41 9.74
N TYR A 90 13.41 0.31 9.95
CA TYR A 90 14.34 -0.12 8.90
C TYR A 90 14.08 -1.56 8.46
N ALA A 91 13.96 -2.49 9.40
CA ALA A 91 13.73 -3.91 9.09
C ALA A 91 12.39 -4.11 8.36
N TRP A 92 11.31 -3.47 8.84
CA TRP A 92 10.00 -3.59 8.23
C TRP A 92 9.94 -3.00 6.82
N SER A 93 10.68 -1.94 6.54
CA SER A 93 10.68 -1.28 5.22
C SER A 93 11.06 -2.22 4.07
N VAL A 94 11.83 -3.27 4.34
CA VAL A 94 12.29 -4.25 3.35
C VAL A 94 11.27 -5.38 3.14
N VAL A 95 10.47 -5.71 4.16
CA VAL A 95 9.52 -6.83 4.11
C VAL A 95 8.52 -6.73 2.96
N PRO A 96 7.86 -5.58 2.70
CA PRO A 96 6.94 -5.44 1.57
C PRO A 96 7.60 -5.65 0.20
N ALA A 97 8.87 -5.27 0.06
CA ALA A 97 9.63 -5.53 -1.18
C ALA A 97 9.87 -7.02 -1.41
N LEU A 98 10.21 -7.76 -0.34
CA LEU A 98 10.37 -9.21 -0.41
C LEU A 98 9.04 -9.91 -0.70
N VAL A 99 7.94 -9.47 -0.09
CA VAL A 99 6.59 -9.99 -0.38
C VAL A 99 6.23 -9.72 -1.85
N GLY A 100 6.47 -8.52 -2.36
CA GLY A 100 6.25 -8.17 -3.76
C GLY A 100 7.08 -9.04 -4.71
N TRP A 101 8.36 -9.25 -4.40
CA TRP A 101 9.23 -10.11 -5.18
C TRP A 101 8.76 -11.56 -5.21
N VAL A 102 8.41 -12.14 -4.05
CA VAL A 102 7.86 -13.50 -3.96
C VAL A 102 6.55 -13.62 -4.75
N ALA A 103 5.68 -12.61 -4.67
CA ALA A 103 4.42 -12.59 -5.42
C ALA A 103 4.65 -12.70 -6.94
N LEU A 104 5.71 -12.06 -7.46
CA LEU A 104 6.07 -12.13 -8.89
C LEU A 104 6.59 -13.51 -9.32
N LEU A 105 7.06 -14.35 -8.40
CA LEU A 105 7.54 -15.71 -8.68
C LEU A 105 6.42 -16.75 -8.67
N LEU A 106 5.24 -16.38 -8.19
CA LEU A 106 4.09 -17.27 -8.08
C LEU A 106 3.19 -17.21 -9.33
N PRO A 107 2.35 -18.22 -9.56
CA PRO A 107 1.24 -18.09 -10.50
C PRO A 107 0.41 -16.85 -10.21
N ALA A 108 -0.07 -16.14 -11.24
CA ALA A 108 -0.70 -14.83 -11.10
C ALA A 108 -1.80 -14.77 -10.01
N THR A 109 -2.64 -15.79 -9.92
CA THR A 109 -3.70 -15.89 -8.92
C THR A 109 -3.15 -15.86 -7.49
N LEU A 110 -2.13 -16.68 -7.20
CA LEU A 110 -1.49 -16.73 -5.88
C LEU A 110 -0.70 -15.44 -5.60
N GLY A 111 -0.06 -14.89 -6.62
CA GLY A 111 0.66 -13.63 -6.52
C GLY A 111 -0.27 -12.46 -6.18
N LEU A 112 -1.41 -12.33 -6.87
CA LEU A 112 -2.42 -11.31 -6.59
C LEU A 112 -3.01 -11.46 -5.17
N ALA A 113 -3.29 -12.69 -4.74
CA ALA A 113 -3.78 -12.96 -3.38
C ALA A 113 -2.71 -12.60 -2.32
N LEU A 114 -1.45 -12.94 -2.56
CA LEU A 114 -0.34 -12.58 -1.67
C LEU A 114 -0.16 -11.06 -1.58
N LEU A 115 -0.27 -10.33 -2.71
CA LEU A 115 -0.23 -8.87 -2.70
C LEU A 115 -1.40 -8.27 -1.92
N ALA A 116 -2.63 -8.77 -2.10
CA ALA A 116 -3.80 -8.30 -1.35
C ALA A 116 -3.56 -8.45 0.16
N LEU A 117 -3.06 -9.62 0.61
CA LEU A 117 -2.67 -9.84 1.99
C LEU A 117 -1.55 -8.88 2.43
N GLY A 118 -0.52 -8.70 1.60
CA GLY A 118 0.59 -7.77 1.85
C GLY A 118 0.12 -6.34 2.09
N PHE A 119 -0.82 -5.84 1.27
CA PHE A 119 -1.42 -4.51 1.45
C PHE A 119 -2.23 -4.38 2.74
N LEU A 120 -2.98 -5.44 3.13
CA LEU A 120 -3.73 -5.44 4.39
C LEU A 120 -2.79 -5.44 5.60
N VAL A 121 -1.74 -6.26 5.58
CA VAL A 121 -0.73 -6.29 6.65
C VAL A 121 -0.01 -4.95 6.72
N GLN A 122 0.36 -4.37 5.58
CA GLN A 122 0.99 -3.05 5.53
C GLN A 122 0.08 -1.97 6.14
N LEU A 123 -1.21 -1.96 5.82
CA LEU A 123 -2.18 -1.04 6.42
C LEU A 123 -2.27 -1.20 7.94
N PHE A 124 -2.25 -2.45 8.43
CA PHE A 124 -2.25 -2.72 9.87
C PHE A 124 -1.01 -2.15 10.57
N ILE A 125 0.17 -2.31 9.98
CA ILE A 125 1.42 -1.75 10.51
C ILE A 125 1.40 -0.22 10.45
N ASP A 126 0.91 0.37 9.34
CA ASP A 126 0.74 1.83 9.22
C ASP A 126 -0.19 2.38 10.32
N ALA A 127 -1.28 1.68 10.64
CA ALA A 127 -2.21 2.08 11.70
C ALA A 127 -1.54 2.02 13.09
N ARG A 128 -0.73 0.98 13.35
CA ARG A 128 0.06 0.89 14.58
C ARG A 128 1.08 2.01 14.70
N LEU A 129 1.78 2.30 13.60
CA LEU A 129 2.77 3.36 13.52
C LEU A 129 2.14 4.75 13.75
N ALA A 130 0.99 5.01 13.11
CA ALA A 130 0.26 6.27 13.25
C ALA A 130 -0.16 6.52 14.72
N ALA A 131 -0.57 5.46 15.43
CA ALA A 131 -0.93 5.55 16.84
C ALA A 131 0.27 5.88 17.75
N VAL A 132 1.46 5.31 17.46
CA VAL A 132 2.66 5.51 18.26
C VAL A 132 3.33 6.85 17.96
N HIS A 133 3.45 7.23 16.69
CA HIS A 133 4.21 8.42 16.26
C HIS A 133 3.35 9.67 16.03
N ARG A 134 2.05 9.61 16.36
CA ARG A 134 1.09 10.73 16.22
C ARG A 134 1.12 11.34 14.81
N LEU A 135 1.10 10.48 13.80
CA LEU A 135 1.00 10.94 12.41
C LEU A 135 -0.29 11.73 12.19
N PRO A 136 -0.32 12.67 11.22
CA PRO A 136 -1.52 13.43 10.92
C PRO A 136 -2.74 12.52 10.64
N ALA A 137 -3.92 12.88 11.13
CA ALA A 137 -5.13 12.07 10.98
C ALA A 137 -5.47 11.76 9.52
N TRP A 138 -5.22 12.72 8.59
CA TRP A 138 -5.43 12.52 7.16
C TRP A 138 -4.61 11.37 6.57
N TYR A 139 -3.42 11.07 7.13
CA TYR A 139 -2.55 10.01 6.62
C TYR A 139 -3.24 8.65 6.68
N LEU A 140 -3.78 8.29 7.84
CA LEU A 140 -4.45 6.99 8.00
C LEU A 140 -5.75 6.91 7.19
N GLY A 141 -6.51 8.00 7.10
CA GLY A 141 -7.70 8.09 6.26
C GLY A 141 -7.39 7.83 4.79
N LEU A 142 -6.34 8.49 4.27
CA LEU A 142 -5.87 8.29 2.90
C LEU A 142 -5.37 6.85 2.68
N ARG A 143 -4.58 6.31 3.59
CA ARG A 143 -4.09 4.92 3.53
C ARG A 143 -5.23 3.91 3.50
N LEU A 144 -6.24 4.10 4.34
CA LEU A 144 -7.42 3.23 4.38
C LEU A 144 -8.17 3.25 3.03
N LEU A 145 -8.43 4.44 2.48
CA LEU A 145 -9.09 4.59 1.18
C LEU A 145 -8.30 3.89 0.07
N LEU A 146 -7.00 4.21 -0.07
CA LEU A 146 -6.17 3.67 -1.14
C LEU A 146 -6.04 2.16 -1.03
N THR A 147 -5.77 1.63 0.15
CA THR A 147 -5.62 0.19 0.36
C THR A 147 -6.92 -0.56 0.11
N SER A 148 -8.07 -0.02 0.52
CA SER A 148 -9.39 -0.65 0.26
C SER A 148 -9.65 -0.80 -1.24
N VAL A 149 -9.37 0.24 -2.04
CA VAL A 149 -9.54 0.19 -3.50
C VAL A 149 -8.55 -0.78 -4.12
N VAL A 150 -7.28 -0.74 -3.73
CA VAL A 150 -6.24 -1.66 -4.24
C VAL A 150 -6.62 -3.11 -3.96
N VAL A 151 -6.97 -3.44 -2.72
CA VAL A 151 -7.36 -4.81 -2.33
C VAL A 151 -8.60 -5.25 -3.10
N ALA A 152 -9.61 -4.40 -3.24
CA ALA A 152 -10.79 -4.70 -4.04
C ALA A 152 -10.43 -5.02 -5.50
N CYS A 153 -9.56 -4.21 -6.14
CA CYS A 153 -9.10 -4.46 -7.51
C CYS A 153 -8.33 -5.78 -7.63
N LEU A 154 -7.43 -6.09 -6.68
CA LEU A 154 -6.66 -7.33 -6.67
C LEU A 154 -7.57 -8.56 -6.50
N LEU A 155 -8.57 -8.49 -5.61
CA LEU A 155 -9.53 -9.57 -5.38
C LEU A 155 -10.47 -9.79 -6.57
N VAL A 156 -10.96 -8.70 -7.17
CA VAL A 156 -11.79 -8.75 -8.39
C VAL A 156 -11.02 -9.35 -9.57
N ALA A 157 -9.71 -9.13 -9.64
CA ALA A 157 -8.86 -9.68 -10.71
C ALA A 157 -8.54 -11.17 -10.53
N LEU A 158 -8.86 -11.78 -9.38
CA LEU A 158 -8.75 -13.23 -9.20
C LEU A 158 -9.73 -13.95 -10.15
N PRO A 159 -9.31 -15.06 -10.80
CA PRO A 159 -10.25 -15.88 -11.57
C PRO A 159 -11.29 -16.48 -10.63
N ALA A 160 -12.53 -16.57 -11.14
CA ALA A 160 -13.62 -17.30 -10.47
C ALA A 160 -13.35 -18.81 -10.46
#